data_3cc87ea40e3859bbec9615d2c643df61
#
_entry.id   3cc87ea40e3859bbec9615d2c643df61
#
_cell.length_a   1.000
_cell.length_b   1.000
_cell.length_c   1.000
_cell.angle_alpha   90.00
_cell.angle_beta   90.00
_cell.angle_gamma   90.00
#
_symmetry.space_group_name_H-M   'P 1'
#
loop_
_entity.id
_entity.type
_entity.pdbx_description
1 polymer ?
#
loop_
_entity_poly.entity_id
_entity_poly.type
_entity_poly.pdbx_seq_one_letter_code
_entity_poly.pdbx_strand_id
1 'polypeptide(L)'
;MAQRPPILLIDSPSLYFRAYFGIPESAARAEDGTPVNAVRGFLDMLATLIRTRRPDRMVCAMDFDWRPDWRVALLPSYKAHRLAPEGGEVVPDTLTPQVPVILDVLTAIGITTVGATGYEADDVLGTLSVTQPAPVEVVSGDRDLFQLVDDARPVRLLYIGRGVAKLDDCDDAAVRARYGVPAASYADFAALRGDPSDGLPGVPGVGEKTAARLIDRYGDLAGILAALDDPKSGFAPGLRAKLAAAGDYLAVAPKVVRVALDVPLPELPTALPSAPVDPDGLLELARQWNLAGSTRRLVDALAGHP
;
A
#
# COMPACT_ATOMS: atom_id res chain seq x y z
N MET A 1 -17.48 -26.42 3.84
CA MET A 1 -17.30 -25.46 4.96
C MET A 1 -17.44 -24.07 4.39
N ALA A 2 -18.21 -23.17 5.02
CA ALA A 2 -18.27 -21.78 4.59
C ALA A 2 -16.86 -21.16 4.69
N GLN A 3 -16.44 -20.46 3.65
CA GLN A 3 -15.14 -19.79 3.65
C GLN A 3 -15.17 -18.69 4.72
N ARG A 4 -14.13 -18.60 5.54
CA ARG A 4 -14.03 -17.53 6.55
C ARG A 4 -14.02 -16.18 5.84
N PRO A 5 -14.72 -15.14 6.36
CA PRO A 5 -14.61 -13.79 5.83
C PRO A 5 -13.15 -13.29 5.87
N PRO A 6 -12.72 -12.47 4.89
CA PRO A 6 -11.37 -11.94 4.87
C PRO A 6 -11.15 -10.88 5.95
N ILE A 7 -9.89 -10.70 6.37
CA ILE A 7 -9.47 -9.43 6.97
C ILE A 7 -9.12 -8.45 5.84
N LEU A 8 -9.60 -7.21 5.93
CA LEU A 8 -9.14 -6.11 5.07
C LEU A 8 -7.99 -5.37 5.75
N LEU A 9 -6.86 -5.29 5.08
CA LEU A 9 -5.70 -4.48 5.45
C LEU A 9 -5.66 -3.27 4.52
N ILE A 10 -5.92 -2.10 5.06
CA ILE A 10 -6.10 -0.86 4.28
C ILE A 10 -4.81 -0.05 4.28
N ASP A 11 -4.27 0.22 3.12
CA ASP A 11 -3.26 1.23 2.87
C ASP A 11 -3.93 2.62 2.96
N SER A 12 -3.94 3.21 4.16
CA SER A 12 -4.65 4.46 4.39
C SER A 12 -4.06 5.63 3.59
N PRO A 13 -2.72 5.81 3.51
CA PRO A 13 -2.10 6.81 2.64
C PRO A 13 -2.60 6.70 1.20
N SER A 14 -2.54 5.53 0.59
CA SER A 14 -3.01 5.33 -0.79
C SER A 14 -4.48 5.72 -0.97
N LEU A 15 -5.35 5.43 0.01
CA LEU A 15 -6.76 5.76 -0.07
C LEU A 15 -7.03 7.26 0.13
N TYR A 16 -6.44 7.90 1.16
CA TYR A 16 -6.75 9.32 1.39
C TYR A 16 -6.09 10.24 0.36
N PHE A 17 -4.90 9.92 -0.15
CA PHE A 17 -4.33 10.64 -1.30
C PHE A 17 -5.23 10.51 -2.54
N ARG A 18 -5.71 9.30 -2.81
CA ARG A 18 -6.66 9.07 -3.92
C ARG A 18 -7.96 9.87 -3.75
N ALA A 19 -8.50 9.92 -2.54
CA ALA A 19 -9.68 10.72 -2.23
C ALA A 19 -9.42 12.20 -2.45
N TYR A 20 -8.30 12.69 -1.97
CA TYR A 20 -7.88 14.08 -2.10
C TYR A 20 -7.80 14.53 -3.56
N PHE A 21 -7.08 13.78 -4.40
CA PHE A 21 -6.93 14.12 -5.81
C PHE A 21 -8.16 13.76 -6.67
N GLY A 22 -8.99 12.83 -6.20
CA GLY A 22 -10.18 12.37 -6.94
C GLY A 22 -11.44 13.21 -6.72
N ILE A 23 -11.51 13.94 -5.60
CA ILE A 23 -12.68 14.78 -5.24
C ILE A 23 -12.25 16.24 -5.17
N PRO A 24 -12.84 17.14 -5.97
CA PRO A 24 -12.52 18.56 -5.87
C PRO A 24 -12.78 19.11 -4.46
N GLU A 25 -11.87 19.93 -3.94
CA GLU A 25 -12.03 20.57 -2.63
C GLU A 25 -13.33 21.35 -2.49
N SER A 26 -13.80 21.98 -3.60
CA SER A 26 -15.05 22.71 -3.63
C SER A 26 -16.30 21.84 -3.41
N ALA A 27 -16.19 20.52 -3.60
CA ALA A 27 -17.29 19.58 -3.45
C ALA A 27 -17.46 19.07 -2.01
N ALA A 28 -16.48 19.31 -1.13
CA ALA A 28 -16.51 18.83 0.24
C ALA A 28 -15.77 19.80 1.16
N ARG A 29 -16.51 20.62 1.90
CA ARG A 29 -15.98 21.60 2.86
C ARG A 29 -16.75 21.53 4.17
N ALA A 30 -16.04 21.79 5.28
CA ALA A 30 -16.62 22.09 6.57
C ALA A 30 -17.34 23.47 6.54
N GLU A 31 -18.05 23.81 7.63
CA GLU A 31 -18.79 25.09 7.70
C GLU A 31 -17.85 26.31 7.67
N ASP A 32 -16.63 26.18 8.20
CA ASP A 32 -15.60 27.23 8.18
C ASP A 32 -14.89 27.36 6.81
N GLY A 33 -15.24 26.53 5.84
CA GLY A 33 -14.67 26.49 4.51
C GLY A 33 -13.46 25.56 4.36
N THR A 34 -12.99 24.91 5.43
CA THR A 34 -11.88 23.94 5.38
C THR A 34 -12.21 22.76 4.47
N PRO A 35 -11.34 22.39 3.50
CA PRO A 35 -11.57 21.21 2.67
C PRO A 35 -11.58 19.93 3.50
N VAL A 36 -12.52 19.02 3.19
CA VAL A 36 -12.67 17.70 3.81
C VAL A 36 -12.86 16.59 2.78
N ASN A 37 -12.42 16.85 1.55
CA ASN A 37 -12.58 15.94 0.42
C ASN A 37 -11.83 14.61 0.61
N ALA A 38 -10.64 14.63 1.22
CA ALA A 38 -9.89 13.40 1.54
C ALA A 38 -10.63 12.57 2.59
N VAL A 39 -11.09 13.19 3.69
CA VAL A 39 -11.88 12.50 4.74
C VAL A 39 -13.11 11.87 4.14
N ARG A 40 -13.93 12.69 3.44
CA ARG A 40 -15.17 12.23 2.82
C ARG A 40 -14.96 11.05 1.90
N GLY A 41 -13.99 11.15 0.98
CA GLY A 41 -13.73 10.09 0.02
C GLY A 41 -13.15 8.83 0.67
N PHE A 42 -12.28 8.98 1.66
CA PHE A 42 -11.75 7.86 2.43
C PHE A 42 -12.86 7.06 3.12
N LEU A 43 -13.76 7.73 3.85
CA LEU A 43 -14.89 7.08 4.52
C LEU A 43 -15.84 6.39 3.52
N ASP A 44 -16.10 7.03 2.38
CA ASP A 44 -16.95 6.46 1.33
C ASP A 44 -16.31 5.21 0.67
N MET A 45 -14.98 5.20 0.53
CA MET A 45 -14.25 4.03 0.06
C MET A 45 -14.30 2.88 1.07
N LEU A 46 -14.12 3.15 2.38
CA LEU A 46 -14.28 2.12 3.42
C LEU A 46 -15.69 1.54 3.43
N ALA A 47 -16.73 2.40 3.39
CA ALA A 47 -18.11 1.95 3.33
C ALA A 47 -18.38 1.05 2.11
N THR A 48 -17.75 1.34 0.97
CA THR A 48 -17.87 0.52 -0.25
C THR A 48 -17.18 -0.82 -0.09
N LEU A 49 -15.97 -0.84 0.46
CA LEU A 49 -15.20 -2.05 0.72
C LEU A 49 -15.93 -2.98 1.70
N ILE A 50 -16.45 -2.46 2.81
CA ILE A 50 -17.22 -3.23 3.79
C ILE A 50 -18.44 -3.88 3.13
N ARG A 51 -19.23 -3.11 2.37
CA ARG A 51 -20.43 -3.64 1.69
C ARG A 51 -20.13 -4.70 0.64
N THR A 52 -19.02 -4.55 -0.09
CA THR A 52 -18.71 -5.42 -1.23
C THR A 52 -17.89 -6.63 -0.85
N ARG A 53 -16.98 -6.52 0.13
CA ARG A 53 -16.09 -7.61 0.55
C ARG A 53 -16.59 -8.35 1.80
N ARG A 54 -17.45 -7.72 2.60
CA ARG A 54 -18.04 -8.29 3.84
C ARG A 54 -16.96 -8.87 4.77
N PRO A 55 -15.95 -8.08 5.15
CA PRO A 55 -14.91 -8.55 6.04
C PRO A 55 -15.43 -8.63 7.47
N ASP A 56 -14.98 -9.58 8.29
CA ASP A 56 -15.23 -9.59 9.74
C ASP A 56 -14.18 -8.80 10.53
N ARG A 57 -13.08 -8.44 9.88
CA ARG A 57 -11.93 -7.76 10.47
C ARG A 57 -11.39 -6.70 9.51
N MET A 58 -10.89 -5.61 10.07
CA MET A 58 -10.25 -4.53 9.30
C MET A 58 -9.16 -3.85 10.13
N VAL A 59 -8.07 -3.49 9.47
CA VAL A 59 -7.00 -2.64 10.03
C VAL A 59 -6.61 -1.60 9.00
N CYS A 60 -6.52 -0.34 9.41
CA CYS A 60 -6.04 0.77 8.61
C CYS A 60 -4.57 1.04 8.96
N ALA A 61 -3.65 0.69 8.07
CA ALA A 61 -2.23 0.99 8.20
C ALA A 61 -1.96 2.47 7.89
N MET A 62 -1.07 3.09 8.65
CA MET A 62 -0.70 4.50 8.56
C MET A 62 0.81 4.65 8.39
N ASP A 63 1.25 5.64 7.62
CA ASP A 63 2.65 6.04 7.60
C ASP A 63 2.99 6.79 8.88
N PHE A 64 3.89 6.21 9.70
CA PHE A 64 4.54 6.95 10.79
C PHE A 64 5.89 7.48 10.33
N ASP A 65 6.47 6.84 9.33
CA ASP A 65 7.69 7.27 8.68
C ASP A 65 7.63 6.94 7.17
N TRP A 66 7.26 7.93 6.35
CA TRP A 66 7.08 7.76 4.90
C TRP A 66 8.41 7.54 4.13
N ARG A 67 9.56 7.79 4.80
CA ARG A 67 10.92 7.69 4.23
C ARG A 67 11.89 7.20 5.29
N PRO A 68 11.82 5.94 5.71
CA PRO A 68 12.60 5.38 6.81
C PRO A 68 14.11 5.54 6.63
N ASP A 69 14.80 5.93 7.70
CA ASP A 69 16.26 6.16 7.70
C ASP A 69 17.05 4.94 7.21
N TRP A 70 16.59 3.73 7.51
CA TRP A 70 17.27 2.51 7.08
C TRP A 70 17.21 2.30 5.57
N ARG A 71 16.10 2.68 4.88
CA ARG A 71 16.02 2.69 3.42
C ARG A 71 16.91 3.76 2.81
N VAL A 72 16.92 4.94 3.41
CA VAL A 72 17.78 6.06 3.00
C VAL A 72 19.25 5.73 3.15
N ALA A 73 19.64 5.05 4.23
CA ALA A 73 21.02 4.59 4.44
C ALA A 73 21.47 3.58 3.36
N LEU A 74 20.56 2.74 2.87
CA LEU A 74 20.83 1.80 1.78
C LEU A 74 20.83 2.48 0.41
N LEU A 75 19.89 3.39 0.17
CA LEU A 75 19.72 4.08 -1.11
C LEU A 75 19.31 5.54 -0.88
N PRO A 76 20.27 6.49 -0.85
CA PRO A 76 19.96 7.91 -0.57
C PRO A 76 18.96 8.56 -1.51
N SER A 77 18.81 8.05 -2.75
CA SER A 77 17.81 8.53 -3.71
C SER A 77 16.38 8.12 -3.37
N TYR A 78 16.18 7.17 -2.43
CA TYR A 78 14.84 6.69 -2.06
C TYR A 78 13.94 7.84 -1.64
N LYS A 79 12.87 8.07 -2.38
CA LYS A 79 11.88 9.15 -2.22
C LYS A 79 12.47 10.56 -2.00
N ALA A 80 13.74 10.80 -2.40
CA ALA A 80 14.43 12.07 -2.16
C ALA A 80 13.75 13.26 -2.86
N HIS A 81 13.09 13.02 -3.99
CA HIS A 81 12.35 14.04 -4.73
C HIS A 81 11.04 14.48 -4.05
N ARG A 82 10.60 13.77 -3.01
CA ARG A 82 9.42 14.12 -2.18
C ARG A 82 9.80 14.94 -0.95
N LEU A 83 11.09 15.24 -0.73
CA LEU A 83 11.52 16.07 0.41
C LEU A 83 11.15 17.52 0.20
N ALA A 84 10.49 18.13 1.18
CA ALA A 84 10.30 19.56 1.26
C ALA A 84 11.61 20.26 1.68
N PRO A 85 11.84 21.54 1.28
CA PRO A 85 13.03 22.29 1.64
C PRO A 85 13.26 22.39 3.17
N GLU A 86 12.20 22.45 3.94
CA GLU A 86 12.19 22.51 5.41
C GLU A 86 12.27 21.13 6.08
N GLY A 87 12.31 20.07 5.30
CA GLY A 87 12.21 18.67 5.77
C GLY A 87 10.77 18.18 5.76
N GLY A 88 10.59 16.86 5.92
CA GLY A 88 9.29 16.21 5.78
C GLY A 88 8.93 15.91 4.31
N GLU A 89 7.75 15.35 4.08
CA GLU A 89 7.22 15.04 2.75
C GLU A 89 6.53 16.26 2.15
N VAL A 90 6.67 16.47 0.84
CA VAL A 90 5.86 17.43 0.08
C VAL A 90 4.42 16.89 -0.01
N VAL A 91 3.57 17.35 0.90
CA VAL A 91 2.15 17.02 0.97
C VAL A 91 1.35 18.31 0.73
N PRO A 92 0.23 18.26 0.01
CA PRO A 92 -0.63 19.45 -0.14
C PRO A 92 -1.07 20.01 1.22
N ASP A 93 -0.91 21.32 1.42
CA ASP A 93 -1.23 22.01 2.68
C ASP A 93 -2.65 21.74 3.18
N THR A 94 -3.60 21.57 2.25
CA THR A 94 -5.01 21.30 2.55
C THR A 94 -5.30 19.82 2.85
N LEU A 95 -4.35 18.89 2.57
CA LEU A 95 -4.49 17.47 2.96
C LEU A 95 -4.03 17.23 4.40
N THR A 96 -2.91 17.86 4.80
CA THR A 96 -2.32 17.64 6.12
C THR A 96 -3.32 17.74 7.28
N PRO A 97 -4.20 18.77 7.38
CA PRO A 97 -5.18 18.86 8.46
C PRO A 97 -6.32 17.84 8.37
N GLN A 98 -6.48 17.15 7.24
CA GLN A 98 -7.54 16.16 7.07
C GLN A 98 -7.18 14.78 7.66
N VAL A 99 -5.89 14.45 7.76
CA VAL A 99 -5.45 13.15 8.28
C VAL A 99 -5.84 12.93 9.74
N PRO A 100 -5.63 13.90 10.68
CA PRO A 100 -6.14 13.78 12.04
C PRO A 100 -7.66 13.54 12.11
N VAL A 101 -8.45 14.23 11.27
CA VAL A 101 -9.90 14.04 11.23
C VAL A 101 -10.27 12.61 10.81
N ILE A 102 -9.54 12.02 9.87
CA ILE A 102 -9.71 10.60 9.49
C ILE A 102 -9.48 9.71 10.73
N LEU A 103 -8.39 9.93 11.47
CA LEU A 103 -8.06 9.14 12.66
C LEU A 103 -9.11 9.27 13.75
N ASP A 104 -9.60 10.51 14.01
CA ASP A 104 -10.64 10.76 15.01
C ASP A 104 -11.93 10.02 14.65
N VAL A 105 -12.35 10.07 13.39
CA VAL A 105 -13.54 9.37 12.92
C VAL A 105 -13.37 7.85 13.02
N LEU A 106 -12.22 7.29 12.62
CA LEU A 106 -11.95 5.86 12.75
C LEU A 106 -11.96 5.42 14.21
N THR A 107 -11.39 6.23 15.11
CA THR A 107 -11.39 6.00 16.56
C THR A 107 -12.80 5.99 17.12
N ALA A 108 -13.63 6.99 16.80
CA ALA A 108 -15.03 7.07 17.25
C ALA A 108 -15.89 5.89 16.74
N ILE A 109 -15.56 5.38 15.54
CA ILE A 109 -16.20 4.18 14.99
C ILE A 109 -15.69 2.91 15.67
N GLY A 110 -14.40 2.86 16.07
CA GLY A 110 -13.73 1.68 16.60
C GLY A 110 -13.04 0.82 15.53
N ILE A 111 -12.68 1.43 14.38
CA ILE A 111 -11.84 0.78 13.37
C ILE A 111 -10.39 0.97 13.76
N THR A 112 -9.65 -0.14 13.87
CA THR A 112 -8.24 -0.12 14.28
C THR A 112 -7.35 0.58 13.27
N THR A 113 -6.55 1.51 13.75
CA THR A 113 -5.45 2.15 13.00
C THR A 113 -4.11 1.76 13.61
N VAL A 114 -3.09 1.56 12.79
CA VAL A 114 -1.74 1.21 13.24
C VAL A 114 -0.68 1.75 12.30
N GLY A 115 0.39 2.23 12.87
CA GLY A 115 1.65 2.57 12.22
C GLY A 115 2.81 2.17 13.14
N ALA A 116 4.03 2.22 12.66
CA ALA A 116 5.21 1.92 13.45
C ALA A 116 6.33 2.92 13.13
N THR A 117 6.97 3.44 14.17
CA THR A 117 8.12 4.35 14.02
C THR A 117 9.25 3.66 13.25
N GLY A 118 9.81 4.33 12.25
CA GLY A 118 10.85 3.79 11.39
C GLY A 118 10.34 2.87 10.27
N TYR A 119 9.02 2.80 10.05
CA TYR A 119 8.39 1.97 9.03
C TYR A 119 7.27 2.70 8.29
N GLU A 120 7.07 2.33 7.04
CA GLU A 120 5.97 2.80 6.20
C GLU A 120 4.71 1.95 6.42
N ALA A 121 3.56 2.44 5.97
CA ALA A 121 2.32 1.67 5.96
C ALA A 121 2.49 0.33 5.22
N ASP A 122 3.28 0.30 4.14
CA ASP A 122 3.58 -0.90 3.36
C ASP A 122 4.24 -2.00 4.20
N ASP A 123 5.18 -1.62 5.10
CA ASP A 123 5.84 -2.56 6.01
C ASP A 123 4.86 -3.12 7.05
N VAL A 124 3.97 -2.26 7.55
CA VAL A 124 2.89 -2.66 8.45
C VAL A 124 1.96 -3.66 7.75
N LEU A 125 1.54 -3.35 6.51
CA LEU A 125 0.71 -4.24 5.68
C LEU A 125 1.41 -5.56 5.40
N GLY A 126 2.70 -5.52 5.06
CA GLY A 126 3.54 -6.70 4.87
C GLY A 126 3.52 -7.61 6.09
N THR A 127 3.81 -7.04 7.28
CA THR A 127 3.82 -7.77 8.55
C THR A 127 2.44 -8.35 8.88
N LEU A 128 1.38 -7.56 8.75
CA LEU A 128 0.02 -8.02 9.01
C LEU A 128 -0.42 -9.12 8.01
N SER A 129 0.00 -9.04 6.75
CA SER A 129 -0.33 -10.04 5.74
C SER A 129 0.20 -11.44 6.10
N VAL A 130 1.32 -11.52 6.83
CA VAL A 130 1.92 -12.79 7.25
C VAL A 130 1.54 -13.22 8.67
N THR A 131 1.13 -12.29 9.53
CA THR A 131 0.80 -12.58 10.93
C THR A 131 -0.70 -12.79 11.17
N GLN A 132 -1.56 -12.17 10.36
CA GLN A 132 -3.01 -12.34 10.51
C GLN A 132 -3.51 -13.66 9.91
N PRO A 133 -4.54 -14.27 10.52
CA PRO A 133 -5.18 -15.47 9.97
C PRO A 133 -5.82 -15.18 8.61
N ALA A 134 -5.51 -16.02 7.61
CA ALA A 134 -6.08 -15.94 6.26
C ALA A 134 -7.60 -16.26 6.25
N PRO A 135 -8.33 -15.81 5.22
CA PRO A 135 -7.88 -15.05 4.06
C PRO A 135 -7.61 -13.58 4.39
N VAL A 136 -6.62 -13.00 3.70
CA VAL A 136 -6.18 -11.62 3.83
C VAL A 136 -6.37 -10.88 2.50
N GLU A 137 -6.97 -9.70 2.54
CA GLU A 137 -7.13 -8.82 1.39
C GLU A 137 -6.46 -7.48 1.70
N VAL A 138 -5.35 -7.20 1.05
CA VAL A 138 -4.64 -5.91 1.12
C VAL A 138 -5.27 -4.96 0.11
N VAL A 139 -5.64 -3.74 0.53
CA VAL A 139 -6.28 -2.74 -0.33
C VAL A 139 -5.31 -1.60 -0.55
N SER A 140 -4.79 -1.45 -1.76
CA SER A 140 -3.84 -0.38 -2.10
C SER A 140 -3.86 -0.02 -3.58
N GLY A 141 -3.46 1.21 -3.89
CA GLY A 141 -3.11 1.66 -5.23
C GLY A 141 -1.62 1.57 -5.53
N ASP A 142 -0.81 1.12 -4.58
CA ASP A 142 0.61 0.94 -4.78
C ASP A 142 0.90 -0.41 -5.46
N ARG A 143 1.77 -0.36 -6.47
CA ARG A 143 2.18 -1.54 -7.24
C ARG A 143 3.16 -2.41 -6.47
N ASP A 144 3.94 -1.83 -5.58
CA ASP A 144 4.97 -2.57 -4.87
C ASP A 144 4.34 -3.61 -3.92
N LEU A 145 3.07 -3.42 -3.52
CA LEU A 145 2.32 -4.39 -2.74
C LEU A 145 1.86 -5.64 -3.52
N PHE A 146 2.09 -5.71 -4.83
CA PHE A 146 1.94 -6.99 -5.56
C PHE A 146 2.86 -8.08 -5.02
N GLN A 147 3.99 -7.70 -4.39
CA GLN A 147 4.89 -8.64 -3.73
C GLN A 147 4.26 -9.42 -2.57
N LEU A 148 3.14 -8.93 -2.00
CA LEU A 148 2.44 -9.57 -0.88
C LEU A 148 1.49 -10.69 -1.31
N VAL A 149 1.15 -10.76 -2.60
CA VAL A 149 0.22 -11.78 -3.10
C VAL A 149 0.80 -13.17 -2.91
N ASP A 150 0.02 -14.04 -2.26
CA ASP A 150 0.42 -15.42 -1.95
C ASP A 150 -0.81 -16.34 -1.99
N ASP A 151 -0.92 -17.17 -3.03
CA ASP A 151 -2.04 -18.10 -3.19
C ASP A 151 -1.98 -19.27 -2.19
N ALA A 152 -0.78 -19.60 -1.66
CA ALA A 152 -0.64 -20.67 -0.67
C ALA A 152 -1.16 -20.24 0.70
N ARG A 153 -1.16 -18.95 1.01
CA ARG A 153 -1.65 -18.33 2.25
C ARG A 153 -2.86 -17.45 2.05
N PRO A 154 -3.74 -17.66 1.12
CA PRO A 154 -4.76 -16.78 0.53
C PRO A 154 -4.60 -15.29 0.88
N VAL A 155 -3.51 -14.67 0.40
CA VAL A 155 -3.25 -13.23 0.46
C VAL A 155 -3.47 -12.64 -0.92
N ARG A 156 -4.39 -11.70 -1.05
CA ARG A 156 -4.73 -11.04 -2.31
C ARG A 156 -4.49 -9.53 -2.23
N LEU A 157 -4.12 -8.92 -3.34
CA LEU A 157 -4.11 -7.47 -3.46
C LEU A 157 -5.38 -6.99 -4.19
N LEU A 158 -6.21 -6.24 -3.49
CA LEU A 158 -7.30 -5.46 -4.08
C LEU A 158 -6.71 -4.15 -4.62
N TYR A 159 -6.24 -4.19 -5.85
CA TYR A 159 -5.55 -3.05 -6.46
C TYR A 159 -6.54 -2.00 -6.93
N ILE A 160 -6.46 -0.81 -6.31
CA ILE A 160 -7.39 0.30 -6.55
C ILE A 160 -6.87 1.35 -7.56
N GLY A 161 -5.97 0.97 -8.46
CA GLY A 161 -5.42 1.89 -9.49
C GLY A 161 -6.48 2.65 -10.29
N ARG A 162 -7.67 2.06 -10.47
CA ARG A 162 -8.84 2.68 -11.12
C ARG A 162 -9.95 3.09 -10.14
N GLY A 163 -9.65 3.12 -8.84
CA GLY A 163 -10.60 3.40 -7.75
C GLY A 163 -11.27 2.15 -7.18
N VAL A 164 -11.81 2.29 -5.96
CA VAL A 164 -12.43 1.18 -5.21
C VAL A 164 -13.61 0.54 -5.93
N ALA A 165 -14.40 1.33 -6.66
CA ALA A 165 -15.53 0.80 -7.45
C ALA A 165 -15.12 -0.07 -8.66
N LYS A 166 -13.86 -0.02 -9.06
CA LYS A 166 -13.28 -0.76 -10.20
C LYS A 166 -11.96 -1.40 -9.81
N LEU A 167 -11.86 -1.89 -8.57
CA LEU A 167 -10.67 -2.57 -8.09
C LEU A 167 -10.39 -3.85 -8.90
N ASP A 168 -9.11 -4.17 -9.03
CA ASP A 168 -8.66 -5.43 -9.59
C ASP A 168 -8.34 -6.37 -8.41
N ASP A 169 -9.01 -7.52 -8.34
CA ASP A 169 -8.77 -8.55 -7.33
C ASP A 169 -7.64 -9.47 -7.84
N CYS A 170 -6.43 -9.28 -7.29
CA CYS A 170 -5.21 -9.83 -7.85
C CYS A 170 -4.69 -11.02 -7.03
N ASP A 171 -4.57 -12.17 -7.67
CA ASP A 171 -3.81 -13.35 -7.27
C ASP A 171 -2.49 -13.45 -8.04
N ASP A 172 -1.69 -14.50 -7.83
CA ASP A 172 -0.42 -14.69 -8.54
C ASP A 172 -0.63 -14.80 -10.07
N ALA A 173 -1.73 -15.39 -10.50
CA ALA A 173 -2.05 -15.47 -11.92
C ALA A 173 -2.30 -14.08 -12.55
N ALA A 174 -2.97 -13.19 -11.83
CA ALA A 174 -3.19 -11.80 -12.26
C ALA A 174 -1.88 -11.00 -12.30
N VAL A 175 -0.98 -11.20 -11.33
CA VAL A 175 0.36 -10.58 -11.32
C VAL A 175 1.18 -11.06 -12.53
N ARG A 176 1.22 -12.37 -12.78
CA ARG A 176 1.90 -12.95 -13.96
C ARG A 176 1.32 -12.44 -15.27
N ALA A 177 0.01 -12.37 -15.39
CA ALA A 177 -0.64 -11.85 -16.60
C ALA A 177 -0.29 -10.38 -16.87
N ARG A 178 -0.12 -9.58 -15.80
CA ARG A 178 0.16 -8.14 -15.92
C ARG A 178 1.64 -7.82 -16.13
N TYR A 179 2.54 -8.50 -15.42
CA TYR A 179 3.97 -8.16 -15.36
C TYR A 179 4.90 -9.23 -15.94
N GLY A 180 4.40 -10.44 -16.20
CA GLY A 180 5.18 -11.56 -16.70
C GLY A 180 6.07 -12.22 -15.64
N VAL A 181 5.86 -11.92 -14.34
CA VAL A 181 6.61 -12.49 -13.22
C VAL A 181 5.66 -12.97 -12.12
N PRO A 182 6.05 -13.97 -11.31
CA PRO A 182 5.30 -14.33 -10.12
C PRO A 182 5.33 -13.21 -9.08
N ALA A 183 4.31 -13.13 -8.24
CA ALA A 183 4.21 -12.15 -7.16
C ALA A 183 5.44 -12.18 -6.24
N ALA A 184 5.93 -13.36 -5.87
CA ALA A 184 7.12 -13.53 -5.04
C ALA A 184 8.41 -12.91 -5.64
N SER A 185 8.45 -12.70 -6.97
CA SER A 185 9.59 -12.08 -7.65
C SER A 185 9.35 -10.60 -7.98
N TYR A 186 8.22 -10.03 -7.54
CA TYR A 186 7.87 -8.65 -7.91
C TYR A 186 8.89 -7.62 -7.41
N ALA A 187 9.41 -7.77 -6.19
CA ALA A 187 10.43 -6.87 -5.66
C ALA A 187 11.73 -6.90 -6.48
N ASP A 188 12.18 -8.07 -6.92
CA ASP A 188 13.35 -8.21 -7.80
C ASP A 188 13.09 -7.62 -9.19
N PHE A 189 11.88 -7.80 -9.71
CA PHE A 189 11.43 -7.19 -10.95
C PHE A 189 11.44 -5.66 -10.87
N ALA A 190 10.92 -5.08 -9.79
CA ALA A 190 10.91 -3.64 -9.55
C ALA A 190 12.35 -3.09 -9.39
N ALA A 191 13.23 -3.79 -8.66
CA ALA A 191 14.64 -3.42 -8.53
C ALA A 191 15.36 -3.40 -9.90
N LEU A 192 15.12 -4.38 -10.77
CA LEU A 192 15.72 -4.43 -12.10
C LEU A 192 15.21 -3.31 -13.01
N ARG A 193 13.89 -3.12 -13.05
CA ARG A 193 13.22 -2.10 -13.88
C ARG A 193 13.51 -0.69 -13.40
N GLY A 194 13.64 -0.51 -12.09
CA GLY A 194 13.58 0.77 -11.40
C GLY A 194 12.15 1.24 -11.15
N ASP A 195 12.01 2.17 -10.23
CA ASP A 195 10.77 2.91 -9.98
C ASP A 195 11.07 4.39 -9.70
N PRO A 196 10.81 5.28 -10.68
CA PRO A 196 11.04 6.71 -10.49
C PRO A 196 10.21 7.33 -9.36
N SER A 197 9.02 6.76 -9.06
CA SER A 197 8.16 7.26 -7.98
C SER A 197 8.77 7.05 -6.61
N ASP A 198 9.67 6.08 -6.47
CA ASP A 198 10.42 5.80 -5.25
C ASP A 198 11.91 6.16 -5.34
N GLY A 199 12.32 6.79 -6.45
CA GLY A 199 13.72 7.17 -6.63
C GLY A 199 14.67 6.01 -6.90
N LEU A 200 14.13 4.87 -7.37
CA LEU A 200 14.90 3.69 -7.76
C LEU A 200 15.35 3.83 -9.22
N PRO A 201 16.66 3.93 -9.52
CA PRO A 201 17.14 4.16 -10.89
C PRO A 201 16.97 2.95 -11.80
N GLY A 202 16.89 1.74 -11.25
CA GLY A 202 16.92 0.51 -12.04
C GLY A 202 18.26 0.25 -12.74
N VAL A 203 18.28 -0.79 -13.56
CA VAL A 203 19.42 -1.09 -14.42
C VAL A 203 19.26 -0.33 -15.76
N PRO A 204 20.21 0.51 -16.18
CA PRO A 204 20.08 1.31 -17.39
C PRO A 204 19.73 0.49 -18.63
N GLY A 205 18.55 0.77 -19.23
CA GLY A 205 18.03 0.07 -20.41
C GLY A 205 17.44 -1.31 -20.14
N VAL A 206 17.17 -1.64 -18.86
CA VAL A 206 16.36 -2.78 -18.46
C VAL A 206 14.97 -2.26 -18.10
N GLY A 207 14.02 -2.36 -19.04
CA GLY A 207 12.60 -2.07 -18.77
C GLY A 207 11.84 -3.35 -18.42
N GLU A 208 10.52 -3.22 -18.22
CA GLU A 208 9.61 -4.30 -17.78
C GLU A 208 9.80 -5.62 -18.52
N LYS A 209 9.76 -5.59 -19.87
CA LYS A 209 9.91 -6.81 -20.69
C LYS A 209 11.27 -7.50 -20.51
N THR A 210 12.33 -6.73 -20.29
CA THR A 210 13.66 -7.29 -20.09
C THR A 210 13.81 -7.83 -18.69
N ALA A 211 13.34 -7.14 -17.67
CA ALA A 211 13.32 -7.58 -16.28
C ALA A 211 12.52 -8.89 -16.14
N ALA A 212 11.31 -8.95 -16.71
CA ALA A 212 10.48 -10.16 -16.69
C ALA A 212 11.19 -11.36 -17.34
N ARG A 213 11.81 -11.18 -18.52
CA ARG A 213 12.56 -12.27 -19.18
C ARG A 213 13.80 -12.72 -18.39
N LEU A 214 14.44 -11.82 -17.67
CA LEU A 214 15.57 -12.18 -16.81
C LEU A 214 15.09 -13.06 -15.64
N ILE A 215 14.00 -12.69 -15.00
CA ILE A 215 13.41 -13.46 -13.91
C ILE A 215 12.91 -14.82 -14.40
N ASP A 216 12.19 -14.84 -15.51
CA ASP A 216 11.70 -16.08 -16.13
C ASP A 216 12.86 -17.07 -16.43
N ARG A 217 13.99 -16.55 -16.90
CA ARG A 217 15.14 -17.38 -17.29
C ARG A 217 16.01 -17.82 -16.12
N TYR A 218 16.21 -16.96 -15.12
CA TYR A 218 17.18 -17.19 -14.04
C TYR A 218 16.54 -17.37 -12.66
N GLY A 219 15.20 -17.23 -12.59
CA GLY A 219 14.39 -17.45 -11.38
C GLY A 219 14.19 -16.18 -10.55
N ASP A 220 15.28 -15.58 -10.09
CA ASP A 220 15.28 -14.38 -9.24
C ASP A 220 16.53 -13.53 -9.48
N LEU A 221 16.68 -12.42 -8.75
CA LEU A 221 17.85 -11.57 -8.87
C LEU A 221 19.14 -12.29 -8.45
N ALA A 222 19.08 -13.16 -7.45
CA ALA A 222 20.26 -13.92 -7.03
C ALA A 222 20.75 -14.86 -8.16
N GLY A 223 19.83 -15.57 -8.83
CA GLY A 223 20.12 -16.38 -9.99
C GLY A 223 20.66 -15.56 -11.18
N ILE A 224 20.13 -14.37 -11.41
CA ILE A 224 20.62 -13.43 -12.42
C ILE A 224 22.07 -13.03 -12.12
N LEU A 225 22.36 -12.62 -10.89
CA LEU A 225 23.71 -12.20 -10.48
C LEU A 225 24.72 -13.36 -10.54
N ALA A 226 24.34 -14.55 -10.05
CA ALA A 226 25.19 -15.74 -10.14
C ALA A 226 25.52 -16.12 -11.60
N ALA A 227 24.55 -15.94 -12.51
CA ALA A 227 24.75 -16.20 -13.92
C ALA A 227 25.67 -15.18 -14.64
N LEU A 228 25.97 -14.02 -14.03
CA LEU A 228 26.92 -13.06 -14.60
C LEU A 228 28.35 -13.61 -14.64
N ASP A 229 28.72 -14.47 -13.71
CA ASP A 229 30.06 -15.06 -13.61
C ASP A 229 30.25 -16.24 -14.58
N ASP A 230 29.16 -16.79 -15.14
CA ASP A 230 29.23 -17.85 -16.13
C ASP A 230 29.25 -17.29 -17.56
N PRO A 231 30.36 -17.41 -18.32
CA PRO A 231 30.45 -16.98 -19.72
C PRO A 231 29.43 -17.64 -20.63
N LYS A 232 28.91 -18.81 -20.25
CA LYS A 232 27.95 -19.62 -21.03
C LYS A 232 26.50 -19.32 -20.66
N SER A 233 26.23 -18.43 -19.71
CA SER A 233 24.87 -18.10 -19.23
C SER A 233 23.95 -17.50 -20.32
N GLY A 234 24.49 -17.10 -21.48
CA GLY A 234 23.72 -16.63 -22.62
C GLY A 234 23.21 -15.19 -22.53
N PHE A 235 23.79 -14.37 -21.66
CA PHE A 235 23.57 -12.92 -21.73
C PHE A 235 24.14 -12.32 -23.01
N ALA A 236 23.39 -11.41 -23.65
CA ALA A 236 23.98 -10.52 -24.63
C ALA A 236 25.10 -9.69 -23.97
N PRO A 237 26.27 -9.49 -24.65
CA PRO A 237 27.42 -8.80 -24.05
C PRO A 237 27.07 -7.44 -23.44
N GLY A 238 26.26 -6.64 -24.13
CA GLY A 238 25.83 -5.33 -23.65
C GLY A 238 24.92 -5.38 -22.42
N LEU A 239 24.08 -6.42 -22.27
CA LEU A 239 23.22 -6.60 -21.11
C LEU A 239 24.03 -7.08 -19.91
N ARG A 240 24.98 -8.02 -20.12
CA ARG A 240 25.92 -8.46 -19.07
C ARG A 240 26.69 -7.29 -18.50
N ALA A 241 27.26 -6.42 -19.34
CA ALA A 241 28.01 -5.26 -18.90
C ALA A 241 27.15 -4.30 -18.08
N LYS A 242 25.88 -4.07 -18.46
CA LYS A 242 24.95 -3.19 -17.73
C LYS A 242 24.59 -3.76 -16.35
N LEU A 243 24.30 -5.05 -16.26
CA LEU A 243 23.99 -5.72 -15.00
C LEU A 243 25.21 -5.69 -14.07
N ALA A 244 26.41 -5.98 -14.59
CA ALA A 244 27.65 -5.92 -13.83
C ALA A 244 27.96 -4.49 -13.33
N ALA A 245 27.75 -3.46 -14.18
CA ALA A 245 27.93 -2.07 -13.78
C ALA A 245 26.91 -1.58 -12.74
N ALA A 246 25.75 -2.21 -12.64
CA ALA A 246 24.72 -1.91 -11.66
C ALA A 246 24.86 -2.75 -10.35
N GLY A 247 25.98 -3.47 -10.18
CA GLY A 247 26.16 -4.42 -9.07
C GLY A 247 25.93 -3.82 -7.70
N ASP A 248 26.51 -2.66 -7.40
CA ASP A 248 26.34 -1.95 -6.11
C ASP A 248 24.88 -1.58 -5.85
N TYR A 249 24.18 -1.09 -6.86
CA TYR A 249 22.75 -0.79 -6.77
C TYR A 249 21.93 -2.06 -6.54
N LEU A 250 22.18 -3.12 -7.33
CA LEU A 250 21.43 -4.38 -7.23
C LEU A 250 21.69 -5.12 -5.91
N ALA A 251 22.78 -4.84 -5.22
CA ALA A 251 23.05 -5.40 -3.89
C ALA A 251 22.12 -4.82 -2.80
N VAL A 252 21.62 -3.60 -2.99
CA VAL A 252 20.80 -2.91 -1.98
C VAL A 252 19.34 -2.72 -2.41
N ALA A 253 19.06 -2.51 -3.70
CA ALA A 253 17.73 -2.19 -4.20
C ALA A 253 16.63 -3.18 -3.79
N PRO A 254 16.84 -4.51 -3.83
CA PRO A 254 15.81 -5.45 -3.36
C PRO A 254 15.45 -5.29 -1.89
N LYS A 255 16.41 -4.86 -1.05
CA LYS A 255 16.16 -4.61 0.37
C LYS A 255 15.34 -3.34 0.57
N VAL A 256 15.49 -2.36 -0.31
CA VAL A 256 14.71 -1.11 -0.28
C VAL A 256 13.27 -1.34 -0.76
N VAL A 257 13.09 -2.16 -1.82
CA VAL A 257 11.77 -2.44 -2.42
C VAL A 257 10.95 -3.43 -1.58
N ARG A 258 11.62 -4.41 -0.95
CA ARG A 258 10.89 -5.39 -0.14
C ARG A 258 10.31 -4.72 1.09
N VAL A 259 9.02 -4.95 1.31
CA VAL A 259 8.37 -4.55 2.55
C VAL A 259 8.83 -5.44 3.70
N ALA A 260 8.95 -4.87 4.90
CA ALA A 260 9.27 -5.63 6.10
C ALA A 260 8.10 -6.56 6.47
N LEU A 261 8.41 -7.76 6.96
CA LEU A 261 7.42 -8.76 7.37
C LEU A 261 7.45 -9.02 8.88
N ASP A 262 8.27 -8.28 9.62
CA ASP A 262 8.59 -8.47 11.03
C ASP A 262 8.59 -7.16 11.84
N VAL A 263 7.82 -6.17 11.40
CA VAL A 263 7.62 -4.91 12.12
C VAL A 263 7.09 -5.22 13.53
N PRO A 264 7.67 -4.63 14.59
CA PRO A 264 7.20 -4.86 15.95
C PRO A 264 5.87 -4.15 16.18
N LEU A 265 4.76 -4.84 15.89
CA LEU A 265 3.41 -4.34 16.08
C LEU A 265 2.83 -4.83 17.42
N PRO A 266 2.01 -4.03 18.10
CA PRO A 266 1.27 -4.49 19.27
C PRO A 266 0.21 -5.52 18.86
N GLU A 267 -0.36 -6.22 19.83
CA GLU A 267 -1.59 -6.97 19.61
C GLU A 267 -2.73 -6.02 19.26
N LEU A 268 -3.44 -6.30 18.15
CA LEU A 268 -4.42 -5.39 17.58
C LEU A 268 -5.84 -5.98 17.67
N PRO A 269 -6.83 -5.21 18.16
CA PRO A 269 -8.24 -5.56 18.02
C PRO A 269 -8.64 -5.37 16.55
N THR A 270 -8.74 -6.46 15.79
CA THR A 270 -9.01 -6.41 14.34
C THR A 270 -10.48 -6.54 13.96
N ALA A 271 -11.34 -6.96 14.90
CA ALA A 271 -12.77 -7.15 14.65
C ALA A 271 -13.46 -5.85 14.24
N LEU A 272 -14.27 -5.88 13.18
CA LEU A 272 -15.10 -4.76 12.82
C LEU A 272 -16.26 -4.61 13.82
N PRO A 273 -16.51 -3.38 14.33
CA PRO A 273 -17.69 -3.12 15.16
C PRO A 273 -18.96 -3.13 14.31
N SER A 274 -20.08 -3.59 14.88
CA SER A 274 -21.40 -3.50 14.24
C SER A 274 -22.05 -2.12 14.41
N ALA A 275 -21.51 -1.29 15.32
CA ALA A 275 -21.95 0.08 15.59
C ALA A 275 -20.77 0.90 16.11
N PRO A 276 -20.77 2.24 15.98
CA PRO A 276 -19.74 3.09 16.54
C PRO A 276 -19.53 2.87 18.04
N VAL A 277 -18.27 2.86 18.50
CA VAL A 277 -17.93 2.73 19.93
C VAL A 277 -18.17 4.03 20.68
N ASP A 278 -18.09 5.19 19.99
CA ASP A 278 -18.43 6.51 20.49
C ASP A 278 -19.41 7.20 19.54
N PRO A 279 -20.72 6.91 19.64
CA PRO A 279 -21.74 7.50 18.75
C PRO A 279 -21.88 9.02 18.89
N ASP A 280 -21.74 9.55 20.13
CA ASP A 280 -21.87 10.97 20.38
C ASP A 280 -20.69 11.76 19.84
N GLY A 281 -19.45 11.26 20.06
CA GLY A 281 -18.23 11.83 19.46
C GLY A 281 -18.27 11.77 17.94
N LEU A 282 -18.74 10.68 17.36
CA LEU A 282 -18.90 10.57 15.90
C LEU A 282 -19.92 11.59 15.35
N LEU A 283 -21.02 11.83 16.05
CA LEU A 283 -22.03 12.82 15.66
C LEU A 283 -21.46 14.24 15.69
N GLU A 284 -20.67 14.57 16.73
CA GLU A 284 -20.02 15.87 16.84
C GLU A 284 -18.97 16.08 15.74
N LEU A 285 -18.12 15.07 15.44
CA LEU A 285 -17.19 15.14 14.32
C LEU A 285 -17.91 15.31 12.98
N ALA A 286 -19.01 14.55 12.79
CA ALA A 286 -19.81 14.65 11.56
C ALA A 286 -20.42 16.03 11.36
N ARG A 287 -20.83 16.70 12.45
CA ARG A 287 -21.36 18.06 12.43
C ARG A 287 -20.25 19.07 12.17
N GLN A 288 -19.16 19.02 12.95
CA GLN A 288 -18.02 19.95 12.86
C GLN A 288 -17.41 19.97 11.45
N TRP A 289 -17.24 18.79 10.86
CA TRP A 289 -16.55 18.61 9.58
C TRP A 289 -17.49 18.42 8.39
N ASN A 290 -18.80 18.60 8.57
CA ASN A 290 -19.80 18.41 7.52
C ASN A 290 -19.71 17.01 6.84
N LEU A 291 -19.55 15.97 7.65
CA LEU A 291 -19.33 14.58 7.20
C LEU A 291 -20.58 13.68 7.38
N ALA A 292 -21.74 14.22 7.77
CA ALA A 292 -22.92 13.44 8.13
C ALA A 292 -23.35 12.40 7.07
N GLY A 293 -23.16 12.71 5.78
CA GLY A 293 -23.46 11.78 4.71
C GLY A 293 -22.52 10.59 4.64
N SER A 294 -21.20 10.81 4.79
CA SER A 294 -20.18 9.76 4.69
C SER A 294 -20.12 8.91 5.96
N THR A 295 -20.22 9.53 7.14
CA THR A 295 -20.27 8.78 8.41
C THR A 295 -21.51 7.89 8.44
N ARG A 296 -22.68 8.38 8.03
CA ARG A 296 -23.88 7.54 7.93
C ARG A 296 -23.69 6.35 6.99
N ARG A 297 -23.13 6.56 5.77
CA ARG A 297 -22.88 5.46 4.82
C ARG A 297 -21.94 4.40 5.40
N LEU A 298 -20.95 4.82 6.18
CA LEU A 298 -20.00 3.90 6.83
C LEU A 298 -20.68 3.13 7.97
N VAL A 299 -21.45 3.81 8.82
CA VAL A 299 -22.23 3.17 9.90
C VAL A 299 -23.27 2.19 9.32
N ASP A 300 -24.00 2.57 8.26
CA ASP A 300 -24.95 1.69 7.57
C ASP A 300 -24.23 0.43 6.98
N ALA A 301 -23.00 0.60 6.50
CA ALA A 301 -22.20 -0.53 6.00
C ALA A 301 -21.79 -1.49 7.14
N LEU A 302 -21.45 -0.97 8.30
CA LEU A 302 -21.14 -1.74 9.50
C LEU A 302 -22.36 -2.47 10.06
N ALA A 303 -23.52 -1.79 10.14
CA ALA A 303 -24.77 -2.38 10.63
C ALA A 303 -25.33 -3.49 9.71
N GLY A 304 -25.05 -3.43 8.42
CA GLY A 304 -25.42 -4.48 7.45
C GLY A 304 -24.41 -5.63 7.36
N HIS A 305 -23.38 -5.60 8.20
CA HIS A 305 -22.36 -6.63 8.29
C HIS A 305 -22.85 -7.76 9.21
N PRO A 306 -22.66 -9.07 8.87
CA PRO A 306 -23.15 -10.21 9.65
C PRO A 306 -22.45 -10.36 11.00
#